data_407b86ca18a3e6957275e29300b714e2
#
_entry.id   407b86ca18a3e6957275e29300b714e2
#
_cell.length_a   1.000
_cell.length_b   1.000
_cell.length_c   1.000
_cell.angle_alpha   90.00
_cell.angle_beta   90.00
_cell.angle_gamma   90.00
#
_symmetry.space_group_name_H-M   'P 1'
#
loop_
_entity.id
_entity.type
_entity.pdbx_description
1 polymer ?
#
loop_
_entity_poly.entity_id
_entity_poly.type
_entity_poly.pdbx_seq_one_letter_code
_entity_poly.pdbx_strand_id
1 'polypeptide(L)'
;MRKPYVILIGSASGIGKSTIAAELAKSLNIKHLIESDFIRAVVRGIIGKEYAPALHSSSYDAYKNLRNKNKYSNYDELVAAGFDEHAASVIPALEKIIQRAITDYDDIIIEGVHLVPGLINIEQFEDYANVYFFILSSDEESHKERFVKRAVQIHRGGKQLDFFRENRIIHDHLIYQARANNVNIINSQSIESTLEQILGIINKSCATIKLINSIDELEDVIDIIINKNGGCLEEITYIMKGFKEPLTRHIGVCDSDSAARFIGKINEDEDKKEYLTELYKISQYRETTVCASNPEKLDKIIKELDDKGYVLNE
;
A
#
# COMPACT_ATOMS: atom_id res chain seq x y z
N MET A 1 18.41 6.48 16.62
CA MET A 1 17.39 7.47 16.22
C MET A 1 16.28 6.74 15.45
N ARG A 2 15.02 7.14 15.59
CA ARG A 2 13.90 6.58 14.81
C ARG A 2 14.07 6.98 13.34
N LYS A 3 13.88 6.05 12.40
CA LYS A 3 13.80 6.41 10.96
C LYS A 3 12.61 7.35 10.74
N PRO A 4 12.73 8.39 9.90
CA PRO A 4 11.61 9.26 9.58
C PRO A 4 10.54 8.52 8.75
N TYR A 5 9.32 9.01 8.81
CA TYR A 5 8.23 8.53 7.94
C TYR A 5 8.26 9.26 6.60
N VAL A 6 8.23 8.49 5.52
CA VAL A 6 7.97 8.96 4.16
C VAL A 6 6.67 8.31 3.70
N ILE A 7 5.60 9.10 3.64
CA ILE A 7 4.26 8.60 3.30
C ILE A 7 3.85 9.21 1.96
N LEU A 8 3.60 8.35 0.98
CA LEU A 8 3.19 8.71 -0.37
C LEU A 8 1.73 8.32 -0.58
N ILE A 9 0.89 9.27 -1.02
CA ILE A 9 -0.55 9.04 -1.27
C ILE A 9 -0.87 9.44 -2.70
N GLY A 10 -0.94 8.44 -3.58
CA GLY A 10 -1.30 8.60 -4.99
C GLY A 10 -2.77 8.33 -5.26
N SER A 11 -3.37 9.05 -6.18
CA SER A 11 -4.66 8.73 -6.78
C SER A 11 -4.96 9.61 -8.00
N ALA A 12 -5.92 9.20 -8.81
CA ALA A 12 -6.51 10.08 -9.81
C ALA A 12 -7.19 11.31 -9.18
N SER A 13 -7.52 12.28 -10.02
CA SER A 13 -8.24 13.49 -9.56
C SER A 13 -9.64 13.13 -9.07
N GLY A 14 -10.08 13.73 -7.96
CA GLY A 14 -11.44 13.56 -7.43
C GLY A 14 -11.66 12.40 -6.45
N ILE A 15 -10.63 11.62 -6.12
CA ILE A 15 -10.74 10.49 -5.17
C ILE A 15 -10.74 10.93 -3.69
N GLY A 16 -10.21 12.13 -3.38
CA GLY A 16 -10.18 12.64 -1.99
C GLY A 16 -8.81 12.64 -1.32
N LYS A 17 -7.73 12.37 -2.06
CA LYS A 17 -6.36 12.25 -1.51
C LYS A 17 -5.91 13.43 -0.65
N SER A 18 -6.17 14.69 -1.05
CA SER A 18 -5.73 15.87 -0.27
C SER A 18 -6.40 15.95 1.10
N THR A 19 -7.68 15.56 1.19
CA THR A 19 -8.39 15.48 2.47
C THR A 19 -7.80 14.39 3.36
N ILE A 20 -7.57 13.19 2.80
CA ILE A 20 -6.97 12.07 3.54
C ILE A 20 -5.56 12.42 4.00
N ALA A 21 -4.73 13.02 3.13
CA ALA A 21 -3.37 13.42 3.46
C ALA A 21 -3.33 14.47 4.59
N ALA A 22 -4.25 15.44 4.57
CA ALA A 22 -4.35 16.46 5.62
C ALA A 22 -4.76 15.86 6.98
N GLU A 23 -5.78 14.99 7.01
CA GLU A 23 -6.19 14.33 8.25
C GLU A 23 -5.13 13.34 8.76
N LEU A 24 -4.44 12.63 7.87
CA LEU A 24 -3.32 11.75 8.24
C LEU A 24 -2.15 12.56 8.83
N ALA A 25 -1.78 13.70 8.22
CA ALA A 25 -0.73 14.59 8.72
C ALA A 25 -1.04 15.07 10.14
N LYS A 26 -2.31 15.43 10.39
CA LYS A 26 -2.80 15.83 11.71
C LYS A 26 -2.75 14.68 12.71
N SER A 27 -3.21 13.49 12.33
CA SER A 27 -3.24 12.30 13.20
C SER A 27 -1.84 11.83 13.61
N LEU A 28 -0.85 11.93 12.70
CA LEU A 28 0.53 11.54 12.94
C LEU A 28 1.42 12.70 13.41
N ASN A 29 0.87 13.92 13.56
CA ASN A 29 1.60 15.15 13.87
C ASN A 29 2.77 15.42 12.91
N ILE A 30 2.57 15.16 11.60
CA ILE A 30 3.55 15.38 10.55
C ILE A 30 3.42 16.81 10.03
N LYS A 31 4.53 17.57 10.04
CA LYS A 31 4.54 18.98 9.64
C LYS A 31 4.61 19.19 8.12
N HIS A 32 5.31 18.29 7.42
CA HIS A 32 5.57 18.44 5.99
C HIS A 32 4.54 17.67 5.19
N LEU A 33 3.55 18.40 4.67
CA LEU A 33 2.57 17.90 3.71
C LEU A 33 2.79 18.62 2.38
N ILE A 34 3.15 17.87 1.35
CA ILE A 34 3.50 18.39 0.02
C ILE A 34 2.52 17.87 -1.02
N GLU A 35 1.91 18.78 -1.76
CA GLU A 35 1.10 18.46 -2.93
C GLU A 35 1.98 18.41 -4.20
N SER A 36 1.99 17.29 -4.90
CA SER A 36 2.81 17.12 -6.10
C SER A 36 2.47 18.11 -7.25
N ASP A 37 1.26 18.67 -7.25
CA ASP A 37 0.86 19.70 -8.22
C ASP A 37 1.63 21.01 -8.03
N PHE A 38 1.99 21.40 -6.78
CA PHE A 38 2.87 22.55 -6.54
C PHE A 38 4.28 22.29 -7.06
N ILE A 39 4.80 21.07 -6.85
CA ILE A 39 6.11 20.69 -7.36
C ILE A 39 6.10 20.71 -8.89
N ARG A 40 5.05 20.18 -9.53
CA ARG A 40 4.87 20.30 -10.97
C ARG A 40 4.88 21.75 -11.44
N ALA A 41 4.24 22.66 -10.72
CA ALA A 41 4.23 24.08 -11.07
C ALA A 41 5.66 24.68 -11.04
N VAL A 42 6.47 24.29 -10.06
CA VAL A 42 7.89 24.70 -9.99
C VAL A 42 8.69 24.12 -11.16
N VAL A 43 8.56 22.82 -11.41
CA VAL A 43 9.27 22.13 -12.51
C VAL A 43 8.90 22.74 -13.87
N ARG A 44 7.63 23.09 -14.11
CA ARG A 44 7.18 23.83 -15.31
C ARG A 44 7.79 25.23 -15.44
N GLY A 45 8.14 25.87 -14.33
CA GLY A 45 8.86 27.15 -14.34
C GLY A 45 10.32 27.03 -14.79
N ILE A 46 10.89 25.81 -14.69
CA ILE A 46 12.29 25.53 -14.99
C ILE A 46 12.44 24.88 -16.38
N ILE A 47 11.55 23.92 -16.71
CA ILE A 47 11.59 23.14 -17.97
C ILE A 47 10.59 23.73 -18.94
N GLY A 48 11.08 24.24 -20.10
CA GLY A 48 10.24 24.79 -21.14
C GLY A 48 9.37 23.73 -21.84
N LYS A 49 8.27 24.20 -22.41
CA LYS A 49 7.30 23.34 -23.11
C LYS A 49 7.89 22.57 -24.30
N GLU A 50 8.90 23.11 -24.91
CA GLU A 50 9.61 22.51 -26.05
C GLU A 50 10.40 21.27 -25.64
N TYR A 51 10.84 21.16 -24.36
CA TYR A 51 11.58 20.03 -23.84
C TYR A 51 10.66 18.95 -23.25
N ALA A 52 9.59 19.34 -22.54
CA ALA A 52 8.65 18.45 -21.89
C ALA A 52 7.19 18.86 -22.17
N PRO A 53 6.67 18.63 -23.38
CA PRO A 53 5.31 19.06 -23.76
C PRO A 53 4.21 18.45 -22.87
N ALA A 54 4.34 17.19 -22.48
CA ALA A 54 3.41 16.49 -21.61
C ALA A 54 3.31 17.14 -20.22
N LEU A 55 4.42 17.60 -19.63
CA LEU A 55 4.47 18.31 -18.35
C LEU A 55 3.60 19.58 -18.34
N HIS A 56 3.49 20.25 -19.49
CA HIS A 56 2.73 21.49 -19.62
C HIS A 56 1.23 21.31 -19.93
N SER A 57 0.78 20.05 -19.95
CA SER A 57 -0.64 19.67 -20.06
C SER A 57 -1.23 19.39 -18.68
N SER A 58 -2.53 19.16 -18.61
CA SER A 58 -3.12 18.46 -17.45
C SER A 58 -2.82 16.97 -17.54
N SER A 59 -2.81 16.26 -16.42
CA SER A 59 -2.53 14.81 -16.37
C SER A 59 -3.46 14.03 -17.32
N TYR A 60 -4.74 14.39 -17.37
CA TYR A 60 -5.76 13.72 -18.17
C TYR A 60 -5.73 14.05 -19.66
N ASP A 61 -5.02 15.08 -20.10
CA ASP A 61 -4.88 15.42 -21.53
C ASP A 61 -3.43 15.41 -22.04
N ALA A 62 -2.49 14.96 -21.22
CA ALA A 62 -1.07 14.88 -21.55
C ALA A 62 -0.80 14.02 -22.80
N TYR A 63 -1.62 12.99 -23.04
CA TYR A 63 -1.55 12.13 -24.21
C TYR A 63 -1.61 12.90 -25.54
N LYS A 64 -2.25 14.07 -25.55
CA LYS A 64 -2.34 14.94 -26.75
C LYS A 64 -0.98 15.49 -27.17
N ASN A 65 -0.01 15.49 -26.27
CA ASN A 65 1.32 16.05 -26.48
C ASN A 65 2.43 14.99 -26.55
N LEU A 66 2.09 13.70 -26.59
CA LEU A 66 3.05 12.62 -26.84
C LEU A 66 3.66 12.76 -28.25
N ARG A 67 4.98 12.57 -28.33
CA ARG A 67 5.71 12.69 -29.61
C ARG A 67 5.38 11.56 -30.58
N ASN A 68 5.16 10.33 -30.08
CA ASN A 68 4.96 9.11 -30.87
C ASN A 68 3.58 8.48 -30.61
N LYS A 69 2.50 9.20 -30.86
CA LYS A 69 1.12 8.72 -30.63
C LYS A 69 0.78 7.45 -31.41
N ASN A 70 1.33 7.28 -32.61
CA ASN A 70 1.04 6.13 -33.47
C ASN A 70 1.61 4.80 -32.97
N LYS A 71 2.38 4.82 -31.88
CA LYS A 71 2.89 3.61 -31.20
C LYS A 71 1.79 2.87 -30.45
N TYR A 72 0.73 3.55 -30.05
CA TYR A 72 -0.34 3.02 -29.20
C TYR A 72 -1.55 2.65 -30.07
N SER A 73 -2.03 1.40 -29.91
CA SER A 73 -3.10 0.85 -30.74
C SER A 73 -4.50 1.14 -30.15
N ASN A 74 -4.59 1.41 -28.85
CA ASN A 74 -5.85 1.74 -28.22
C ASN A 74 -5.77 3.06 -27.43
N TYR A 75 -6.94 3.65 -27.19
CA TYR A 75 -7.06 4.94 -26.55
C TYR A 75 -6.61 4.93 -25.10
N ASP A 76 -6.90 3.87 -24.37
CA ASP A 76 -6.61 3.78 -22.93
C ASP A 76 -5.10 3.69 -22.67
N GLU A 77 -4.37 2.90 -23.50
CA GLU A 77 -2.91 2.88 -23.50
C GLU A 77 -2.29 4.23 -23.85
N LEU A 78 -2.88 4.94 -24.81
CA LEU A 78 -2.40 6.27 -25.20
C LEU A 78 -2.55 7.27 -24.05
N VAL A 79 -3.69 7.25 -23.34
CA VAL A 79 -3.93 8.13 -22.18
C VAL A 79 -2.97 7.79 -21.04
N ALA A 80 -2.81 6.50 -20.71
CA ALA A 80 -1.90 6.03 -19.68
C ALA A 80 -0.44 6.44 -19.99
N ALA A 81 0.03 6.22 -21.20
CA ALA A 81 1.40 6.59 -21.61
C ALA A 81 1.64 8.10 -21.56
N GLY A 82 0.65 8.91 -21.96
CA GLY A 82 0.74 10.37 -21.83
C GLY A 82 0.79 10.82 -20.37
N PHE A 83 0.04 10.16 -19.52
CA PHE A 83 0.08 10.39 -18.09
C PHE A 83 1.43 9.99 -17.48
N ASP A 84 2.00 8.85 -17.86
CA ASP A 84 3.30 8.40 -17.36
C ASP A 84 4.43 9.36 -17.78
N GLU A 85 4.45 9.85 -19.05
CA GLU A 85 5.42 10.86 -19.50
C GLU A 85 5.28 12.18 -18.70
N HIS A 86 4.04 12.56 -18.42
CA HIS A 86 3.73 13.73 -17.57
C HIS A 86 4.26 13.56 -16.15
N ALA A 87 3.97 12.42 -15.51
CA ALA A 87 4.39 12.11 -14.14
C ALA A 87 5.91 11.98 -14.03
N ALA A 88 6.55 11.27 -14.99
CA ALA A 88 8.00 11.06 -15.04
C ALA A 88 8.79 12.39 -15.02
N SER A 89 8.22 13.46 -15.58
CA SER A 89 8.84 14.79 -15.58
C SER A 89 8.86 15.45 -14.18
N VAL A 90 8.03 14.99 -13.23
CA VAL A 90 7.89 15.57 -11.88
C VAL A 90 8.63 14.71 -10.85
N ILE A 91 8.70 13.41 -11.05
CA ILE A 91 9.25 12.43 -10.11
C ILE A 91 10.66 12.78 -9.60
N PRO A 92 11.63 13.19 -10.44
CA PRO A 92 12.97 13.53 -9.94
C PRO A 92 12.99 14.65 -8.89
N ALA A 93 12.06 15.61 -9.00
CA ALA A 93 11.91 16.67 -8.01
C ALA A 93 11.28 16.14 -6.69
N LEU A 94 10.31 15.23 -6.80
CA LEU A 94 9.71 14.56 -5.62
C LEU A 94 10.73 13.71 -4.87
N GLU A 95 11.55 12.93 -5.57
CA GLU A 95 12.63 12.13 -4.98
C GLU A 95 13.65 12.99 -4.25
N LYS A 96 13.98 14.18 -4.78
CA LYS A 96 14.87 15.14 -4.09
C LYS A 96 14.26 15.72 -2.83
N ILE A 97 12.95 15.94 -2.79
CA ILE A 97 12.22 16.36 -1.59
C ILE A 97 12.26 15.26 -0.54
N ILE A 98 12.02 14.01 -0.93
CA ILE A 98 12.11 12.83 -0.03
C ILE A 98 13.53 12.73 0.54
N GLN A 99 14.55 12.77 -0.32
CA GLN A 99 15.95 12.71 0.11
C GLN A 99 16.30 13.82 1.10
N ARG A 100 15.77 15.05 0.89
CA ARG A 100 15.98 16.17 1.81
C ARG A 100 15.32 15.90 3.17
N ALA A 101 14.06 15.45 3.20
CA ALA A 101 13.35 15.12 4.44
C ALA A 101 14.10 14.04 5.24
N ILE A 102 14.57 12.97 4.57
CA ILE A 102 15.38 11.92 5.19
C ILE A 102 16.66 12.48 5.80
N THR A 103 17.37 13.35 5.08
CA THR A 103 18.63 13.98 5.54
C THR A 103 18.43 14.82 6.80
N ASP A 104 17.29 15.50 6.87
CA ASP A 104 16.95 16.35 8.02
C ASP A 104 16.25 15.59 9.16
N TYR A 105 16.01 14.27 8.99
CA TYR A 105 15.24 13.40 9.90
C TYR A 105 13.80 13.90 10.11
N ASP A 106 13.20 14.52 9.10
CA ASP A 106 11.82 15.01 9.12
C ASP A 106 10.86 14.00 8.53
N ASP A 107 9.71 13.83 9.22
CA ASP A 107 8.58 13.06 8.68
C ASP A 107 7.89 13.87 7.58
N ILE A 108 7.52 13.22 6.48
CA ILE A 108 6.90 13.87 5.32
C ILE A 108 5.74 13.05 4.76
N ILE A 109 4.68 13.74 4.35
CA ILE A 109 3.62 13.21 3.50
C ILE A 109 3.69 13.92 2.16
N ILE A 110 3.71 13.16 1.07
CA ILE A 110 3.56 13.69 -0.29
C ILE A 110 2.26 13.12 -0.87
N GLU A 111 1.39 13.99 -1.39
CA GLU A 111 0.19 13.57 -2.07
C GLU A 111 0.15 14.05 -3.52
N GLY A 112 -0.46 13.28 -4.38
CA GLY A 112 -0.74 13.73 -5.74
C GLY A 112 -0.86 12.65 -6.79
N VAL A 113 -1.31 13.10 -7.97
CA VAL A 113 -1.51 12.22 -9.12
C VAL A 113 -0.19 11.73 -9.73
N HIS A 114 0.92 12.45 -9.48
CA HIS A 114 2.25 12.13 -10.04
C HIS A 114 2.96 10.98 -9.32
N LEU A 115 2.40 10.50 -8.22
CA LEU A 115 2.91 9.36 -7.47
C LEU A 115 2.47 8.07 -8.16
N VAL A 116 3.23 7.65 -9.15
CA VAL A 116 2.96 6.46 -9.97
C VAL A 116 3.86 5.31 -9.51
N PRO A 117 3.29 4.19 -9.00
CA PRO A 117 4.06 3.01 -8.67
C PRO A 117 4.87 2.51 -9.87
N GLY A 118 6.13 2.12 -9.63
CA GLY A 118 7.05 1.68 -10.67
C GLY A 118 7.77 2.79 -11.42
N LEU A 119 7.28 4.05 -11.38
CA LEU A 119 8.03 5.19 -11.90
C LEU A 119 8.87 5.89 -10.81
N ILE A 120 8.33 6.01 -9.59
CA ILE A 120 9.09 6.50 -8.44
C ILE A 120 9.84 5.34 -7.80
N ASN A 121 11.16 5.48 -7.64
CA ASN A 121 11.99 4.46 -7.00
C ASN A 121 11.96 4.66 -5.47
N ILE A 122 11.09 3.91 -4.77
CA ILE A 122 10.98 3.97 -3.31
C ILE A 122 12.04 3.13 -2.58
N GLU A 123 12.53 2.05 -3.22
CA GLU A 123 13.49 1.12 -2.61
C GLU A 123 14.77 1.82 -2.15
N GLN A 124 15.21 2.84 -2.89
CA GLN A 124 16.40 3.64 -2.53
C GLN A 124 16.30 4.36 -1.18
N PHE A 125 15.10 4.47 -0.61
CA PHE A 125 14.83 5.20 0.64
C PHE A 125 14.60 4.27 1.84
N GLU A 126 14.29 2.98 1.64
CA GLU A 126 13.86 2.04 2.69
C GLU A 126 14.92 1.78 3.75
N ASP A 127 16.21 1.84 3.38
CA ASP A 127 17.30 1.73 4.36
C ASP A 127 17.36 2.93 5.32
N TYR A 128 16.81 4.08 4.94
CA TYR A 128 16.96 5.35 5.66
C TYR A 128 15.66 5.86 6.27
N ALA A 129 14.50 5.40 5.80
CA ALA A 129 13.19 5.86 6.22
C ALA A 129 12.20 4.68 6.34
N ASN A 130 11.11 4.91 7.09
CA ASN A 130 9.93 4.05 7.03
C ASN A 130 9.06 4.55 5.88
N VAL A 131 9.14 3.88 4.73
CA VAL A 131 8.44 4.28 3.51
C VAL A 131 7.11 3.57 3.41
N TYR A 132 6.04 4.34 3.22
CA TYR A 132 4.70 3.84 2.99
C TYR A 132 4.15 4.44 1.71
N PHE A 133 3.73 3.60 0.79
CA PHE A 133 3.11 4.04 -0.45
C PHE A 133 1.70 3.49 -0.57
N PHE A 134 0.74 4.40 -0.76
CA PHE A 134 -0.68 4.10 -0.88
C PHE A 134 -1.24 4.65 -2.18
N ILE A 135 -2.04 3.83 -2.87
CA ILE A 135 -2.88 4.28 -3.97
C ILE A 135 -4.34 4.22 -3.51
N LEU A 136 -5.00 5.37 -3.48
CA LEU A 136 -6.43 5.42 -3.14
C LEU A 136 -7.27 5.00 -4.34
N SER A 137 -8.17 4.05 -4.10
CA SER A 137 -9.13 3.56 -5.08
C SER A 137 -10.55 3.99 -4.73
N SER A 138 -11.42 4.05 -5.74
CA SER A 138 -12.86 4.26 -5.58
C SER A 138 -13.58 3.56 -6.73
N ASP A 139 -14.77 3.04 -6.48
CA ASP A 139 -15.67 2.62 -7.55
C ASP A 139 -16.04 3.81 -8.47
N GLU A 140 -16.53 3.50 -9.67
CA GLU A 140 -16.77 4.52 -10.70
C GLU A 140 -17.88 5.51 -10.30
N GLU A 141 -18.93 5.02 -9.65
CA GLU A 141 -20.08 5.85 -9.26
C GLU A 141 -19.67 6.87 -8.18
N SER A 142 -19.05 6.41 -7.09
CA SER A 142 -18.51 7.27 -6.04
C SER A 142 -17.46 8.25 -6.56
N HIS A 143 -16.59 7.80 -7.48
CA HIS A 143 -15.61 8.66 -8.12
C HIS A 143 -16.29 9.78 -8.93
N LYS A 144 -17.29 9.44 -9.73
CA LYS A 144 -18.05 10.39 -10.56
C LYS A 144 -18.78 11.43 -9.70
N GLU A 145 -19.44 10.98 -8.63
CA GLU A 145 -20.12 11.89 -7.71
C GLU A 145 -19.17 12.90 -7.08
N ARG A 146 -18.02 12.45 -6.57
CA ARG A 146 -17.00 13.33 -5.97
C ARG A 146 -16.40 14.28 -7.00
N PHE A 147 -16.17 13.79 -8.21
CA PHE A 147 -15.64 14.57 -9.32
C PHE A 147 -16.58 15.72 -9.71
N VAL A 148 -17.89 15.44 -9.79
CA VAL A 148 -18.93 16.44 -10.06
C VAL A 148 -19.03 17.44 -8.91
N LYS A 149 -19.09 16.99 -7.65
CA LYS A 149 -19.14 17.87 -6.47
C LYS A 149 -17.96 18.85 -6.45
N ARG A 150 -16.75 18.35 -6.72
CA ARG A 150 -15.53 19.19 -6.80
C ARG A 150 -15.62 20.21 -7.93
N ALA A 151 -16.15 19.82 -9.08
CA ALA A 151 -16.29 20.72 -10.23
C ALA A 151 -17.21 21.91 -9.95
N VAL A 152 -18.26 21.69 -9.16
CA VAL A 152 -19.20 22.75 -8.73
C VAL A 152 -18.56 23.68 -7.70
N GLN A 153 -17.77 23.15 -6.76
CA GLN A 153 -17.14 23.93 -5.69
C GLN A 153 -15.97 24.81 -6.17
N ILE A 154 -15.21 24.31 -7.13
CA ILE A 154 -14.07 25.03 -7.69
C ILE A 154 -14.53 25.62 -9.01
N HIS A 155 -14.80 26.92 -9.08
CA HIS A 155 -15.25 27.65 -10.28
C HIS A 155 -14.41 27.44 -11.57
N ARG A 156 -13.46 26.51 -11.54
CA ARG A 156 -12.63 26.01 -12.65
C ARG A 156 -13.24 24.78 -13.36
N GLY A 157 -14.40 24.28 -12.91
CA GLY A 157 -14.81 22.88 -13.08
C GLY A 157 -15.46 22.49 -14.41
N GLY A 158 -15.91 23.42 -15.23
CA GLY A 158 -16.66 23.02 -16.42
C GLY A 158 -15.90 22.11 -17.37
N LYS A 159 -14.66 22.42 -17.67
CA LYS A 159 -13.82 21.61 -18.58
C LYS A 159 -13.32 20.28 -18.00
N GLN A 160 -13.24 20.14 -16.66
CA GLN A 160 -12.79 18.88 -16.07
C GLN A 160 -13.82 17.75 -16.22
N LEU A 161 -15.12 18.09 -16.22
CA LEU A 161 -16.19 17.10 -16.37
C LEU A 161 -16.12 16.36 -17.71
N ASP A 162 -15.65 17.05 -18.76
CA ASP A 162 -15.49 16.47 -20.09
C ASP A 162 -14.38 15.38 -20.15
N PHE A 163 -13.52 15.32 -19.11
CA PHE A 163 -12.38 14.41 -19.03
C PHE A 163 -12.52 13.35 -17.91
N PHE A 164 -13.74 13.04 -17.51
CA PHE A 164 -13.96 12.00 -16.49
C PHE A 164 -13.46 10.63 -16.97
N ARG A 165 -13.67 10.30 -18.26
CA ARG A 165 -13.18 9.05 -18.87
C ARG A 165 -11.67 8.93 -18.74
N GLU A 166 -10.91 9.95 -19.09
CA GLU A 166 -9.44 9.96 -19.00
C GLU A 166 -8.97 9.86 -17.55
N ASN A 167 -9.66 10.55 -16.62
CA ASN A 167 -9.36 10.42 -15.20
C ASN A 167 -9.64 9.00 -14.67
N ARG A 168 -10.66 8.31 -15.23
CA ARG A 168 -10.95 6.91 -14.89
C ARG A 168 -9.87 5.99 -15.45
N ILE A 169 -9.40 6.19 -16.67
CA ILE A 169 -8.28 5.44 -17.25
C ILE A 169 -7.02 5.61 -16.40
N ILE A 170 -6.70 6.84 -15.97
CA ILE A 170 -5.57 7.10 -15.07
C ILE A 170 -5.76 6.39 -13.73
N HIS A 171 -6.96 6.39 -13.16
CA HIS A 171 -7.25 5.67 -11.94
C HIS A 171 -6.96 4.17 -12.09
N ASP A 172 -7.49 3.55 -13.14
CA ASP A 172 -7.35 2.11 -13.36
C ASP A 172 -5.90 1.74 -13.69
N HIS A 173 -5.16 2.62 -14.39
CA HIS A 173 -3.73 2.51 -14.61
C HIS A 173 -2.93 2.56 -13.30
N LEU A 174 -3.22 3.51 -12.39
CA LEU A 174 -2.57 3.58 -11.07
C LEU A 174 -2.83 2.32 -10.23
N ILE A 175 -4.05 1.77 -10.27
CA ILE A 175 -4.38 0.50 -9.60
C ILE A 175 -3.61 -0.67 -10.20
N TYR A 176 -3.52 -0.72 -11.53
CA TYR A 176 -2.72 -1.75 -12.23
C TYR A 176 -1.24 -1.67 -11.82
N GLN A 177 -0.66 -0.48 -11.87
CA GLN A 177 0.73 -0.26 -11.46
C GLN A 177 0.97 -0.56 -9.97
N ALA A 178 0.01 -0.23 -9.09
CA ALA A 178 0.10 -0.56 -7.67
C ALA A 178 0.16 -2.09 -7.45
N ARG A 179 -0.67 -2.86 -8.15
CA ARG A 179 -0.64 -4.33 -8.08
C ARG A 179 0.68 -4.91 -8.61
N ALA A 180 1.17 -4.38 -9.74
CA ALA A 180 2.40 -4.84 -10.36
C ALA A 180 3.66 -4.56 -9.51
N ASN A 181 3.60 -3.53 -8.65
CA ASN A 181 4.72 -3.09 -7.81
C ASN A 181 4.49 -3.31 -6.30
N ASN A 182 3.53 -4.15 -5.90
CA ASN A 182 3.19 -4.47 -4.51
C ASN A 182 2.91 -3.24 -3.62
N VAL A 183 2.34 -2.18 -4.19
CA VAL A 183 1.95 -0.97 -3.46
C VAL A 183 0.56 -1.12 -2.89
N ASN A 184 0.36 -0.67 -1.65
CA ASN A 184 -0.92 -0.81 -0.94
C ASN A 184 -2.05 -0.03 -1.64
N ILE A 185 -3.14 -0.72 -1.95
CA ILE A 185 -4.36 -0.12 -2.51
C ILE A 185 -5.36 0.03 -1.37
N ILE A 186 -5.80 1.28 -1.14
CA ILE A 186 -6.75 1.63 -0.07
C ILE A 186 -8.09 2.02 -0.70
N ASN A 187 -9.17 1.33 -0.29
CA ASN A 187 -10.51 1.67 -0.76
C ASN A 187 -11.05 2.91 -0.03
N SER A 188 -11.13 4.03 -0.75
CA SER A 188 -11.55 5.32 -0.21
C SER A 188 -13.08 5.45 -0.23
N GLN A 189 -13.77 4.81 0.71
CA GLN A 189 -15.22 4.91 0.90
C GLN A 189 -15.59 6.13 1.75
N SER A 190 -15.10 6.23 2.98
CA SER A 190 -15.21 7.38 3.86
C SER A 190 -13.84 7.85 4.34
N ILE A 191 -13.76 9.05 4.91
CA ILE A 191 -12.50 9.57 5.46
C ILE A 191 -12.04 8.68 6.62
N GLU A 192 -12.96 8.35 7.54
CA GLU A 192 -12.68 7.55 8.73
C GLU A 192 -12.15 6.16 8.35
N SER A 193 -12.88 5.43 7.52
CA SER A 193 -12.49 4.08 7.09
C SER A 193 -11.16 4.08 6.30
N THR A 194 -10.91 5.11 5.50
CA THR A 194 -9.65 5.26 4.75
C THR A 194 -8.47 5.50 5.70
N LEU A 195 -8.65 6.36 6.70
CA LEU A 195 -7.63 6.63 7.71
C LEU A 195 -7.34 5.41 8.57
N GLU A 196 -8.37 4.67 9.00
CA GLU A 196 -8.22 3.42 9.75
C GLU A 196 -7.37 2.39 8.99
N GLN A 197 -7.64 2.20 7.70
CA GLN A 197 -6.85 1.30 6.85
C GLN A 197 -5.38 1.74 6.78
N ILE A 198 -5.13 3.03 6.51
CA ILE A 198 -3.76 3.58 6.40
C ILE A 198 -3.02 3.49 7.73
N LEU A 199 -3.64 3.93 8.83
CA LEU A 199 -3.05 3.89 10.17
C LEU A 199 -2.81 2.46 10.65
N GLY A 200 -3.69 1.52 10.29
CA GLY A 200 -3.51 0.10 10.57
C GLY A 200 -2.24 -0.48 9.90
N ILE A 201 -1.87 0.03 8.73
CA ILE A 201 -0.63 -0.38 8.04
C ILE A 201 0.59 0.33 8.65
N ILE A 202 0.51 1.65 8.88
CA ILE A 202 1.63 2.45 9.42
C ILE A 202 2.00 2.00 10.83
N ASN A 203 1.00 1.72 11.67
CA ASN A 203 1.17 1.33 13.06
C ASN A 203 1.30 -0.19 13.23
N LYS A 204 1.33 -0.95 12.13
CA LYS A 204 1.47 -2.41 12.17
C LYS A 204 2.71 -2.79 12.98
N SER A 205 2.48 -3.53 14.04
CA SER A 205 3.53 -4.09 14.88
C SER A 205 3.61 -5.58 14.62
N CYS A 206 4.82 -6.10 14.43
CA CYS A 206 5.04 -7.52 14.18
C CYS A 206 6.04 -8.08 15.18
N ALA A 207 5.83 -9.33 15.57
CA ALA A 207 6.79 -10.13 16.33
C ALA A 207 6.89 -11.53 15.74
N THR A 208 8.08 -12.10 15.77
CA THR A 208 8.30 -13.52 15.48
C THR A 208 8.31 -14.26 16.80
N ILE A 209 7.36 -15.17 16.99
CA ILE A 209 7.19 -15.99 18.18
C ILE A 209 7.44 -17.45 17.85
N LYS A 210 7.93 -18.22 18.84
CA LYS A 210 8.15 -19.66 18.68
C LYS A 210 6.90 -20.40 19.12
N LEU A 211 6.23 -21.07 18.18
CA LEU A 211 5.01 -21.86 18.45
C LEU A 211 5.30 -23.35 18.47
N ILE A 212 4.65 -24.06 19.42
CA ILE A 212 4.76 -25.51 19.63
C ILE A 212 3.41 -26.22 19.54
N ASN A 213 2.33 -25.53 19.17
CA ASN A 213 1.01 -26.12 18.99
C ASN A 213 1.04 -27.29 17.99
N SER A 214 0.13 -28.25 18.14
CA SER A 214 -0.10 -29.32 17.16
C SER A 214 -0.81 -28.81 15.91
N ILE A 215 -0.90 -29.65 14.88
CA ILE A 215 -1.68 -29.31 13.67
C ILE A 215 -3.18 -29.19 13.96
N ASP A 216 -3.70 -30.00 14.90
CA ASP A 216 -5.11 -29.97 15.29
C ASP A 216 -5.49 -28.65 16.04
N GLU A 217 -4.50 -27.96 16.61
CA GLU A 217 -4.67 -26.68 17.29
C GLU A 217 -4.43 -25.47 16.35
N LEU A 218 -4.08 -25.70 15.09
CA LEU A 218 -3.80 -24.61 14.12
C LEU A 218 -5.03 -23.72 13.92
N GLU A 219 -6.21 -24.26 13.91
CA GLU A 219 -7.46 -23.50 13.75
C GLU A 219 -7.69 -22.57 14.95
N ASP A 220 -7.42 -23.03 16.19
CA ASP A 220 -7.50 -22.18 17.40
C ASP A 220 -6.43 -21.07 17.39
N VAL A 221 -5.22 -21.38 16.94
CA VAL A 221 -4.16 -20.37 16.76
C VAL A 221 -4.57 -19.28 15.76
N ILE A 222 -5.13 -19.67 14.62
CA ILE A 222 -5.63 -18.73 13.61
C ILE A 222 -6.80 -17.92 14.13
N ASP A 223 -7.73 -18.55 14.86
CA ASP A 223 -8.87 -17.87 15.48
C ASP A 223 -8.41 -16.80 16.50
N ILE A 224 -7.44 -17.11 17.33
CA ILE A 224 -6.86 -16.17 18.29
C ILE A 224 -6.21 -14.99 17.56
N ILE A 225 -5.36 -15.26 16.58
CA ILE A 225 -4.61 -14.20 15.89
C ILE A 225 -5.56 -13.30 15.09
N ILE A 226 -6.47 -13.88 14.31
CA ILE A 226 -7.21 -13.19 13.26
C ILE A 226 -8.63 -12.83 13.72
N ASN A 227 -9.47 -13.82 14.01
CA ASN A 227 -10.89 -13.58 14.24
C ASN A 227 -11.16 -12.84 15.56
N LYS A 228 -10.44 -13.20 16.64
CA LYS A 228 -10.63 -12.56 17.96
C LYS A 228 -9.92 -11.22 18.09
N ASN A 229 -8.73 -11.08 17.51
CA ASN A 229 -7.88 -9.92 17.77
C ASN A 229 -7.59 -9.08 16.52
N GLY A 230 -8.03 -9.49 15.32
CA GLY A 230 -7.81 -8.74 14.06
C GLY A 230 -6.33 -8.59 13.71
N GLY A 231 -5.53 -9.60 14.03
CA GLY A 231 -4.12 -9.68 13.65
C GLY A 231 -3.92 -10.31 12.28
N CYS A 232 -2.65 -10.49 11.92
CA CYS A 232 -2.17 -11.12 10.70
C CYS A 232 -1.19 -12.22 11.01
N LEU A 233 -1.32 -13.36 10.33
CA LEU A 233 -0.31 -14.39 10.26
C LEU A 233 0.45 -14.22 8.94
N GLU A 234 1.67 -13.69 9.01
CA GLU A 234 2.45 -13.34 7.81
C GLU A 234 3.28 -14.51 7.30
N GLU A 235 4.01 -15.18 8.20
CA GLU A 235 5.01 -16.17 7.82
C GLU A 235 5.13 -17.25 8.89
N ILE A 236 5.41 -18.48 8.45
CA ILE A 236 5.76 -19.61 9.32
C ILE A 236 7.06 -20.22 8.82
N THR A 237 8.07 -20.30 9.70
CA THR A 237 9.34 -20.96 9.47
C THR A 237 9.43 -22.20 10.35
N TYR A 238 9.51 -23.37 9.73
CA TYR A 238 9.58 -24.66 10.39
C TYR A 238 11.04 -24.99 10.76
N ILE A 239 11.35 -25.07 12.05
CA ILE A 239 12.68 -25.42 12.58
C ILE A 239 12.68 -26.91 12.87
N MET A 240 13.34 -27.70 12.03
CA MET A 240 13.32 -29.16 12.07
C MET A 240 14.59 -29.72 12.69
N LYS A 241 14.45 -30.77 13.51
CA LYS A 241 15.56 -31.44 14.16
C LYS A 241 16.43 -32.17 13.13
N GLY A 242 17.72 -31.83 13.11
CA GLY A 242 18.71 -32.49 12.23
C GLY A 242 18.80 -31.91 10.82
N PHE A 243 18.02 -30.90 10.49
CA PHE A 243 18.10 -30.17 9.22
C PHE A 243 18.88 -28.87 9.43
N LYS A 244 19.75 -28.51 8.47
CA LYS A 244 20.54 -27.27 8.54
C LYS A 244 19.77 -26.04 8.05
N GLU A 245 18.82 -26.24 7.11
CA GLU A 245 18.05 -25.16 6.50
C GLU A 245 16.59 -25.25 6.95
N PRO A 246 16.02 -24.17 7.50
CA PRO A 246 14.61 -24.13 7.85
C PRO A 246 13.74 -24.04 6.58
N LEU A 247 12.50 -24.47 6.69
CA LEU A 247 11.50 -24.29 5.65
C LEU A 247 10.59 -23.10 5.99
N THR A 248 10.66 -22.04 5.19
CA THR A 248 9.83 -20.86 5.37
C THR A 248 8.65 -20.84 4.39
N ARG A 249 7.49 -20.45 4.87
CA ARG A 249 6.27 -20.25 4.07
C ARG A 249 5.64 -18.90 4.37
N HIS A 250 5.46 -18.11 3.35
CA HIS A 250 4.63 -16.89 3.41
C HIS A 250 3.16 -17.28 3.41
N ILE A 251 2.43 -16.86 4.42
CA ILE A 251 1.02 -17.23 4.65
C ILE A 251 0.09 -16.08 4.26
N GLY A 252 0.32 -14.86 4.77
CA GLY A 252 -0.42 -13.65 4.41
C GLY A 252 -1.92 -13.71 4.74
N VAL A 253 -2.30 -14.28 5.88
CA VAL A 253 -3.69 -14.43 6.33
C VAL A 253 -3.99 -13.34 7.36
N CYS A 254 -4.85 -12.35 7.01
CA CYS A 254 -5.07 -11.15 7.80
C CYS A 254 -6.55 -10.80 8.05
N ASP A 255 -7.47 -11.60 7.57
CA ASP A 255 -8.92 -11.43 7.74
C ASP A 255 -9.64 -12.78 7.81
N SER A 256 -10.89 -12.77 8.28
CA SER A 256 -11.68 -14.00 8.48
C SER A 256 -11.93 -14.78 7.20
N ASP A 257 -12.06 -14.09 6.05
CA ASP A 257 -12.30 -14.76 4.76
C ASP A 257 -11.02 -15.46 4.28
N SER A 258 -9.86 -14.84 4.44
CA SER A 258 -8.56 -15.44 4.11
C SER A 258 -8.24 -16.61 5.07
N ALA A 259 -8.58 -16.48 6.35
CA ALA A 259 -8.45 -17.53 7.36
C ALA A 259 -9.31 -18.76 7.00
N ALA A 260 -10.58 -18.55 6.70
CA ALA A 260 -11.50 -19.63 6.30
C ALA A 260 -11.01 -20.36 5.04
N ARG A 261 -10.54 -19.61 4.03
CA ARG A 261 -9.97 -20.19 2.81
C ARG A 261 -8.66 -20.95 3.07
N PHE A 262 -7.83 -20.47 3.97
CA PHE A 262 -6.58 -21.15 4.33
C PHE A 262 -6.85 -22.49 5.03
N ILE A 263 -7.70 -22.50 6.04
CA ILE A 263 -8.13 -23.71 6.75
C ILE A 263 -8.88 -24.67 5.80
N GLY A 264 -9.81 -24.16 4.99
CA GLY A 264 -10.55 -24.95 4.00
C GLY A 264 -9.62 -25.70 3.05
N LYS A 265 -8.60 -25.04 2.49
CA LYS A 265 -7.61 -25.67 1.60
C LYS A 265 -6.79 -26.78 2.26
N ILE A 266 -6.60 -26.73 3.59
CA ILE A 266 -5.93 -27.79 4.35
C ILE A 266 -6.88 -28.96 4.57
N ASN A 267 -8.14 -28.69 4.91
CA ASN A 267 -9.11 -29.71 5.25
C ASN A 267 -9.71 -30.45 4.04
N GLU A 268 -9.77 -29.80 2.86
CA GLU A 268 -10.28 -30.38 1.62
C GLU A 268 -9.27 -31.26 0.87
N ASP A 269 -7.97 -31.19 1.22
CA ASP A 269 -6.89 -31.89 0.52
C ASP A 269 -6.15 -32.80 1.52
N GLU A 270 -6.47 -34.09 1.49
CA GLU A 270 -5.91 -35.09 2.41
C GLU A 270 -4.37 -35.16 2.31
N ASP A 271 -3.81 -35.06 1.09
CA ASP A 271 -2.35 -35.10 0.90
C ASP A 271 -1.66 -33.89 1.56
N LYS A 272 -2.27 -32.71 1.45
CA LYS A 272 -1.76 -31.51 2.14
C LYS A 272 -1.87 -31.62 3.65
N LYS A 273 -2.96 -32.15 4.15
CA LYS A 273 -3.18 -32.35 5.59
C LYS A 273 -2.16 -33.32 6.15
N GLU A 274 -1.92 -34.44 5.46
CA GLU A 274 -0.89 -35.43 5.86
C GLU A 274 0.50 -34.81 5.82
N TYR A 275 0.85 -34.10 4.74
CA TYR A 275 2.13 -33.41 4.62
C TYR A 275 2.35 -32.39 5.75
N LEU A 276 1.36 -31.56 6.06
CA LEU A 276 1.46 -30.60 7.16
C LEU A 276 1.56 -31.30 8.52
N THR A 277 0.82 -32.39 8.72
CA THR A 277 0.89 -33.17 9.95
C THR A 277 2.30 -33.71 10.18
N GLU A 278 2.93 -34.26 9.15
CA GLU A 278 4.33 -34.72 9.26
C GLU A 278 5.30 -33.56 9.50
N LEU A 279 5.13 -32.40 8.82
CA LEU A 279 5.92 -31.21 9.05
C LEU A 279 5.83 -30.73 10.51
N TYR A 280 4.64 -30.73 11.09
CA TYR A 280 4.43 -30.36 12.50
C TYR A 280 5.11 -31.34 13.45
N LYS A 281 5.06 -32.66 13.18
CA LYS A 281 5.69 -33.70 13.99
C LYS A 281 7.22 -33.63 14.01
N ILE A 282 7.84 -33.33 12.86
CA ILE A 282 9.32 -33.28 12.76
C ILE A 282 9.88 -31.91 13.16
N SER A 283 9.05 -30.89 13.28
CA SER A 283 9.46 -29.56 13.73
C SER A 283 9.64 -29.54 15.25
N GLN A 284 10.75 -28.95 15.72
CA GLN A 284 10.96 -28.68 17.15
C GLN A 284 10.04 -27.56 17.63
N TYR A 285 9.95 -26.52 16.83
CA TYR A 285 9.06 -25.37 16.98
C TYR A 285 8.91 -24.68 15.60
N ARG A 286 8.00 -23.75 15.52
CA ARG A 286 7.81 -22.91 14.34
C ARG A 286 8.00 -21.45 14.73
N GLU A 287 8.91 -20.75 14.05
CA GLU A 287 9.02 -19.31 14.14
C GLU A 287 7.90 -18.72 13.30
N THR A 288 6.97 -18.04 13.97
CA THR A 288 5.73 -17.55 13.38
C THR A 288 5.71 -16.05 13.51
N THR A 289 5.69 -15.34 12.36
CA THR A 289 5.57 -13.88 12.33
C THR A 289 4.11 -13.48 12.39
N VAL A 290 3.75 -12.88 13.52
CA VAL A 290 2.41 -12.38 13.80
C VAL A 290 2.46 -10.86 13.83
N CYS A 291 1.47 -10.20 13.20
CA CYS A 291 1.36 -8.75 13.16
C CYS A 291 -0.01 -8.30 13.66
N ALA A 292 -0.06 -7.10 14.20
CA ALA A 292 -1.30 -6.44 14.62
C ALA A 292 -1.26 -4.94 14.30
N SER A 293 -2.40 -4.28 14.34
CA SER A 293 -2.53 -2.85 14.03
C SER A 293 -1.84 -1.90 15.02
N ASN A 294 -1.40 -2.41 16.17
CA ASN A 294 -0.61 -1.68 17.17
C ASN A 294 0.05 -2.65 18.17
N PRO A 295 1.05 -2.18 18.96
CA PRO A 295 1.74 -3.01 19.94
C PRO A 295 0.82 -3.66 20.98
N GLU A 296 -0.17 -2.93 21.50
CA GLU A 296 -1.07 -3.43 22.55
C GLU A 296 -1.88 -4.65 22.07
N LYS A 297 -2.38 -4.60 20.84
CA LYS A 297 -3.07 -5.75 20.23
C LYS A 297 -2.12 -6.92 19.98
N LEU A 298 -0.87 -6.63 19.56
CA LEU A 298 0.13 -7.65 19.36
C LEU A 298 0.46 -8.37 20.67
N ASP A 299 0.70 -7.60 21.76
CA ASP A 299 0.95 -8.15 23.09
C ASP A 299 -0.22 -9.00 23.59
N LYS A 300 -1.47 -8.57 23.32
CA LYS A 300 -2.67 -9.33 23.65
C LYS A 300 -2.72 -10.67 22.90
N ILE A 301 -2.41 -10.68 21.58
CA ILE A 301 -2.35 -11.93 20.78
C ILE A 301 -1.31 -12.88 21.38
N ILE A 302 -0.08 -12.38 21.64
CA ILE A 302 1.01 -13.19 22.18
C ILE A 302 0.62 -13.77 23.53
N LYS A 303 0.03 -12.96 24.40
CA LYS A 303 -0.43 -13.41 25.71
C LYS A 303 -1.52 -14.48 25.62
N GLU A 304 -2.52 -14.33 24.77
CA GLU A 304 -3.58 -15.33 24.60
C GLU A 304 -3.03 -16.65 24.04
N LEU A 305 -2.03 -16.60 23.15
CA LEU A 305 -1.33 -17.79 22.66
C LEU A 305 -0.50 -18.45 23.75
N ASP A 306 0.16 -17.66 24.62
CA ASP A 306 0.94 -18.16 25.75
C ASP A 306 0.05 -18.78 26.84
N ASP A 307 -1.07 -18.13 27.18
CA ASP A 307 -2.07 -18.64 28.14
C ASP A 307 -2.64 -20.01 27.69
N LYS A 308 -2.63 -20.31 26.39
CA LYS A 308 -3.01 -21.61 25.80
C LYS A 308 -1.85 -22.62 25.79
N GLY A 309 -0.64 -22.21 26.15
CA GLY A 309 0.56 -23.04 26.09
C GLY A 309 1.11 -23.28 24.68
N TYR A 310 0.76 -22.44 23.72
CA TYR A 310 1.24 -22.57 22.33
C TYR A 310 2.60 -21.90 22.12
N VAL A 311 3.03 -21.00 23.02
CA VAL A 311 4.30 -20.29 22.90
C VAL A 311 5.40 -21.06 23.63
N LEU A 312 6.54 -21.25 22.96
CA LEU A 312 7.76 -21.79 23.57
C LEU A 312 8.48 -20.63 24.27
N ASN A 313 8.39 -20.59 25.59
CA ASN A 313 9.17 -19.66 26.43
C ASN A 313 10.59 -20.22 26.61
N GLU A 314 11.61 -19.37 26.45
CA GLU A 314 13.03 -19.75 26.67
C GLU A 314 13.37 -19.94 28.14
#